data_879820e920760c46ab1cef077752ce23
#
_entry.id   879820e920760c46ab1cef077752ce23
#
_cell.length_a   1.000
_cell.length_b   1.000
_cell.length_c   1.000
_cell.angle_alpha   90.00
_cell.angle_beta   90.00
_cell.angle_gamma   90.00
#
_symmetry.space_group_name_H-M   'P 1'
#
loop_
_entity.id
_entity.type
_entity.pdbx_description
1 polymer ?
#
loop_
_entity_poly.entity_id
_entity_poly.type
_entity_poly.pdbx_seq_one_letter_code
_entity_poly.pdbx_strand_id
1 'polypeptide(L)'
;GFLFMGLDYMKTSVDEISTVLDPAMFAGYGVLVYALAGLILTAIMQSSSATIAIVLTMLYSGVISFSSGAAMVIGANVGTTVTVMLGAIGGIHTKKQAAISQLLFTSGTALIAIFLLPALTWVVLDLFSFDESLVLGLALFHTIFNIGGVMLYYPFIPKLASRVEKWIPEKTVSLSSYIHITDPKIVEAGVVAFKKEIVCQLQYTLDFLQPIFKLGLPSRKFSYSDLERYHAEIFEYYTTLRTDDLDQSTLNKLDKLLRVSRSLMNSAKYLFEAKDELLVLESEAEEIHQKAYRKIKARISALITTGRKVDIDTLDSSEIEIKSAIEELHEMVEAEDKEYIWMCSAAVSRPDFKKTEVTFLLMLNRVITQSCRMMVFGMRTLSEPEEK
;
A
#
# COMPACT_ATOMS: atom_id res chain seq x y z
N GLY A 1 27.62 2.93 12.27
CA GLY A 1 26.94 3.96 11.52
C GLY A 1 25.76 4.56 12.28
N PHE A 2 24.85 5.22 11.59
CA PHE A 2 23.71 5.96 12.16
C PHE A 2 22.82 5.14 13.10
N LEU A 3 22.67 3.83 12.89
CA LEU A 3 21.91 2.95 13.78
C LEU A 3 22.51 2.93 15.20
N PHE A 4 23.80 2.74 15.32
CA PHE A 4 24.47 2.71 16.64
C PHE A 4 24.45 4.09 17.30
N MET A 5 24.59 5.15 16.52
CA MET A 5 24.45 6.53 17.04
C MET A 5 23.04 6.80 17.57
N GLY A 6 21.99 6.33 16.83
CA GLY A 6 20.61 6.42 17.29
C GLY A 6 20.34 5.65 18.59
N LEU A 7 20.91 4.43 18.73
CA LEU A 7 20.83 3.65 19.96
C LEU A 7 21.55 4.34 21.13
N ASP A 8 22.68 4.96 20.88
CA ASP A 8 23.45 5.70 21.90
C ASP A 8 22.69 6.95 22.38
N TYR A 9 22.09 7.71 21.45
CA TYR A 9 21.20 8.83 21.81
C TYR A 9 19.98 8.38 22.61
N MET A 10 19.35 7.26 22.23
CA MET A 10 18.22 6.72 23.00
C MET A 10 18.65 6.33 24.41
N LYS A 11 19.81 5.67 24.58
CA LYS A 11 20.37 5.32 25.88
C LYS A 11 20.61 6.56 26.74
N THR A 12 21.31 7.56 26.20
CA THR A 12 21.58 8.82 26.89
C THR A 12 20.30 9.53 27.33
N SER A 13 19.27 9.59 26.44
CA SER A 13 17.98 10.20 26.76
C SER A 13 17.24 9.47 27.88
N VAL A 14 17.28 8.12 27.90
CA VAL A 14 16.64 7.34 28.97
C VAL A 14 17.43 7.51 30.28
N ASP A 15 18.77 7.55 30.26
CA ASP A 15 19.58 7.78 31.41
C ASP A 15 19.31 9.19 32.01
N GLU A 16 19.18 10.23 31.20
CA GLU A 16 18.76 11.57 31.64
C GLU A 16 17.37 11.57 32.28
N ILE A 17 16.42 10.90 31.67
CA ILE A 17 15.04 10.77 32.17
C ILE A 17 15.05 9.99 33.49
N SER A 18 15.86 8.94 33.63
CA SER A 18 15.94 8.12 34.83
C SER A 18 16.46 8.88 36.04
N THR A 19 17.22 9.97 35.83
CA THR A 19 17.67 10.86 36.92
C THR A 19 16.56 11.75 37.45
N VAL A 20 15.51 12.00 36.64
CA VAL A 20 14.37 12.88 36.95
C VAL A 20 13.14 12.08 37.39
N LEU A 21 12.95 10.91 36.80
CA LEU A 21 11.83 10.02 37.11
C LEU A 21 12.27 8.95 38.11
N ASP A 22 11.68 8.97 39.29
CA ASP A 22 11.87 7.91 40.28
C ASP A 22 11.35 6.58 39.70
N PRO A 23 12.20 5.52 39.56
CA PRO A 23 11.75 4.19 39.18
C PRO A 23 10.58 3.67 40.03
N ALA A 24 10.44 4.13 41.26
CA ALA A 24 9.30 3.81 42.12
C ALA A 24 7.95 4.31 41.57
N MET A 25 7.96 5.36 40.75
CA MET A 25 6.73 5.83 40.08
C MET A 25 6.18 4.81 39.06
N PHE A 26 7.05 3.97 38.51
CA PHE A 26 6.66 2.89 37.57
C PHE A 26 6.52 1.54 38.31
N ALA A 27 7.00 1.43 39.55
CA ALA A 27 6.83 0.24 40.37
C ALA A 27 5.39 0.16 40.88
N GLY A 28 4.71 -0.96 40.67
CA GLY A 28 3.37 -1.19 41.23
C GLY A 28 2.22 -1.15 40.25
N TYR A 29 2.44 -0.76 39.00
CA TYR A 29 1.43 -0.94 37.97
C TYR A 29 1.33 -2.41 37.58
N GLY A 30 0.09 -2.88 37.33
CA GLY A 30 -0.14 -4.26 36.89
C GLY A 30 0.37 -4.53 35.46
N VAL A 31 0.64 -5.80 35.16
CA VAL A 31 1.11 -6.30 33.87
C VAL A 31 0.32 -5.72 32.68
N LEU A 32 -0.98 -5.58 32.84
CA LEU A 32 -1.88 -5.04 31.80
C LEU A 32 -1.57 -3.57 31.45
N VAL A 33 -1.16 -2.77 32.43
CA VAL A 33 -0.81 -1.36 32.20
C VAL A 33 0.45 -1.26 31.33
N TYR A 34 1.46 -2.09 31.61
CA TYR A 34 2.67 -2.14 30.79
C TYR A 34 2.40 -2.69 29.38
N ALA A 35 1.57 -3.72 29.25
CA ALA A 35 1.15 -4.21 27.96
C ALA A 35 0.41 -3.14 27.13
N LEU A 36 -0.50 -2.40 27.79
CA LEU A 36 -1.20 -1.27 27.13
C LEU A 36 -0.22 -0.15 26.75
N ALA A 37 0.75 0.18 27.60
CA ALA A 37 1.77 1.16 27.27
C ALA A 37 2.60 0.76 26.04
N GLY A 38 3.04 -0.50 25.95
CA GLY A 38 3.74 -1.04 24.79
C GLY A 38 2.89 -1.01 23.52
N LEU A 39 1.60 -1.33 23.62
CA LEU A 39 0.64 -1.26 22.53
C LEU A 39 0.50 0.18 22.00
N ILE A 40 0.22 1.13 22.90
CA ILE A 40 0.04 2.55 22.54
C ILE A 40 1.30 3.12 21.93
N LEU A 41 2.47 2.86 22.56
CA LEU A 41 3.75 3.35 22.04
C LEU A 41 4.02 2.83 20.63
N THR A 42 3.79 1.54 20.37
CA THR A 42 3.95 0.96 19.04
C THR A 42 2.93 1.51 18.03
N ALA A 43 1.68 1.71 18.46
CA ALA A 43 0.65 2.28 17.58
C ALA A 43 1.01 3.72 17.15
N ILE A 44 1.58 4.53 18.04
CA ILE A 44 2.04 5.89 17.75
C ILE A 44 3.28 5.88 16.87
N MET A 45 4.29 5.09 17.24
CA MET A 45 5.56 5.01 16.52
C MET A 45 5.46 4.22 15.22
N GLN A 46 4.41 3.42 15.05
CA GLN A 46 4.21 2.51 13.91
C GLN A 46 5.40 1.54 13.68
N SER A 47 6.13 1.27 14.74
CA SER A 47 7.33 0.41 14.71
C SER A 47 7.52 -0.32 16.03
N SER A 48 7.27 -1.63 16.04
CA SER A 48 7.52 -2.47 17.22
C SER A 48 9.01 -2.60 17.55
N SER A 49 9.88 -2.60 16.53
CA SER A 49 11.33 -2.64 16.76
C SER A 49 11.85 -1.38 17.49
N ALA A 50 11.30 -0.19 17.14
CA ALA A 50 11.63 1.04 17.84
C ALA A 50 11.12 1.00 19.30
N THR A 51 9.88 0.53 19.50
CA THR A 51 9.33 0.34 20.85
C THR A 51 10.17 -0.65 21.66
N ILE A 52 10.53 -1.80 21.08
CA ILE A 52 11.37 -2.80 21.77
C ILE A 52 12.74 -2.21 22.13
N ALA A 53 13.35 -1.40 21.26
CA ALA A 53 14.62 -0.73 21.58
C ALA A 53 14.49 0.21 22.79
N ILE A 54 13.39 0.96 22.90
CA ILE A 54 13.11 1.79 24.08
C ILE A 54 12.95 0.90 25.33
N VAL A 55 12.17 -0.17 25.23
CA VAL A 55 11.95 -1.10 26.36
C VAL A 55 13.27 -1.73 26.81
N LEU A 56 14.13 -2.15 25.88
CA LEU A 56 15.47 -2.68 26.19
C LEU A 56 16.33 -1.65 26.91
N THR A 57 16.25 -0.38 26.48
CA THR A 57 17.00 0.72 27.12
C THR A 57 16.49 0.98 28.55
N MET A 58 15.17 1.04 28.74
CA MET A 58 14.55 1.20 30.07
C MET A 58 14.87 0.03 31.01
N LEU A 59 14.94 -1.19 30.47
CA LEU A 59 15.32 -2.38 31.23
C LEU A 59 16.81 -2.33 31.62
N TYR A 60 17.68 -1.93 30.68
CA TYR A 60 19.10 -1.78 30.91
C TYR A 60 19.41 -0.72 31.97
N SER A 61 18.71 0.41 31.96
CA SER A 61 18.86 1.50 32.94
C SER A 61 18.13 1.21 34.26
N GLY A 62 17.52 0.04 34.46
CA GLY A 62 16.84 -0.36 35.69
C GLY A 62 15.52 0.41 35.97
N VAL A 63 15.00 1.17 35.02
CA VAL A 63 13.74 1.94 35.16
C VAL A 63 12.54 1.01 35.27
N ILE A 64 12.57 -0.14 34.59
CA ILE A 64 11.51 -1.15 34.60
C ILE A 64 12.07 -2.53 34.94
N SER A 65 11.21 -3.38 35.53
CA SER A 65 11.55 -4.79 35.77
C SER A 65 11.47 -5.61 34.49
N PHE A 66 12.10 -6.79 34.49
CA PHE A 66 12.02 -7.74 33.38
C PHE A 66 10.58 -8.10 33.02
N SER A 67 9.74 -8.39 34.01
CA SER A 67 8.32 -8.72 33.81
C SER A 67 7.55 -7.55 33.18
N SER A 68 7.84 -6.31 33.59
CA SER A 68 7.25 -5.11 33.00
C SER A 68 7.69 -4.91 31.53
N GLY A 69 8.97 -5.09 31.27
CA GLY A 69 9.51 -5.05 29.90
C GLY A 69 8.92 -6.13 29.00
N ALA A 70 8.81 -7.35 29.49
CA ALA A 70 8.17 -8.46 28.78
C ALA A 70 6.69 -8.18 28.46
N ALA A 71 5.95 -7.59 29.40
CA ALA A 71 4.57 -7.16 29.17
C ALA A 71 4.47 -6.05 28.09
N MET A 72 5.39 -5.08 28.13
CA MET A 72 5.46 -4.04 27.07
C MET A 72 5.76 -4.65 25.70
N VAL A 73 6.65 -5.64 25.61
CA VAL A 73 6.97 -6.35 24.36
C VAL A 73 5.76 -7.10 23.82
N ILE A 74 4.97 -7.77 24.69
CA ILE A 74 3.71 -8.41 24.29
C ILE A 74 2.73 -7.37 23.74
N GLY A 75 2.58 -6.24 24.42
CA GLY A 75 1.73 -5.13 23.97
C GLY A 75 2.20 -4.52 22.64
N ALA A 76 3.50 -4.34 22.48
CA ALA A 76 4.10 -3.84 21.23
C ALA A 76 3.77 -4.72 20.05
N ASN A 77 3.73 -6.04 20.22
CA ASN A 77 3.34 -6.98 19.17
C ASN A 77 1.87 -6.76 18.71
N VAL A 78 0.96 -6.51 19.64
CA VAL A 78 -0.44 -6.15 19.31
C VAL A 78 -0.50 -4.78 18.64
N GLY A 79 0.29 -3.81 19.09
CA GLY A 79 0.35 -2.46 18.54
C GLY A 79 0.67 -2.41 17.04
N THR A 80 1.43 -3.38 16.52
CA THR A 80 1.71 -3.48 15.06
C THR A 80 0.45 -3.73 14.23
N THR A 81 -0.60 -4.29 14.82
CA THR A 81 -1.85 -4.54 14.10
C THR A 81 -2.59 -3.25 13.75
N VAL A 82 -2.36 -2.17 14.49
CA VAL A 82 -2.98 -0.86 14.22
C VAL A 82 -2.58 -0.36 12.84
N THR A 83 -1.31 -0.49 12.44
CA THR A 83 -0.85 -0.08 11.11
C THR A 83 -1.49 -0.89 9.99
N VAL A 84 -1.62 -2.20 10.20
CA VAL A 84 -2.26 -3.10 9.23
C VAL A 84 -3.76 -2.81 9.11
N MET A 85 -4.42 -2.52 10.24
CA MET A 85 -5.84 -2.13 10.25
C MET A 85 -6.06 -0.80 9.52
N LEU A 86 -5.21 0.19 9.75
CA LEU A 86 -5.26 1.47 9.05
C LEU A 86 -5.07 1.28 7.53
N GLY A 87 -4.12 0.45 7.12
CA GLY A 87 -3.87 0.12 5.71
C GLY A 87 -5.01 -0.68 5.04
N ALA A 88 -5.88 -1.31 5.82
CA ALA A 88 -7.03 -2.04 5.32
C ALA A 88 -8.31 -1.17 5.22
N ILE A 89 -8.30 0.05 5.77
CA ILE A 89 -9.44 0.99 5.65
C ILE A 89 -9.62 1.36 4.18
N GLY A 90 -10.83 1.17 3.67
CA GLY A 90 -11.13 1.43 2.26
C GLY A 90 -10.63 0.36 1.27
N GLY A 91 -9.85 -0.63 1.74
CA GLY A 91 -9.34 -1.72 0.90
C GLY A 91 -10.38 -2.79 0.54
N ILE A 92 -9.99 -3.66 -0.40
CA ILE A 92 -10.77 -4.83 -0.81
C ILE A 92 -10.97 -5.81 0.35
N HIS A 93 -11.94 -6.74 0.21
CA HIS A 93 -12.29 -7.70 1.26
C HIS A 93 -11.10 -8.54 1.74
N THR A 94 -10.22 -8.97 0.85
CA THR A 94 -9.00 -9.74 1.19
C THR A 94 -8.03 -8.97 2.08
N LYS A 95 -7.83 -7.67 1.85
CA LYS A 95 -7.02 -6.81 2.74
C LYS A 95 -7.63 -6.73 4.14
N LYS A 96 -8.96 -6.58 4.22
CA LYS A 96 -9.69 -6.55 5.51
C LYS A 96 -9.65 -7.89 6.22
N GLN A 97 -9.80 -8.99 5.48
CA GLN A 97 -9.67 -10.35 6.01
C GLN A 97 -8.28 -10.58 6.60
N ALA A 98 -7.22 -10.20 5.88
CA ALA A 98 -5.84 -10.32 6.36
C ALA A 98 -5.61 -9.49 7.64
N ALA A 99 -6.09 -8.24 7.68
CA ALA A 99 -5.95 -7.36 8.84
C ALA A 99 -6.68 -7.90 10.08
N ILE A 100 -7.92 -8.37 9.93
CA ILE A 100 -8.69 -8.99 11.03
C ILE A 100 -8.03 -10.31 11.47
N SER A 101 -7.56 -11.13 10.54
CA SER A 101 -6.86 -12.38 10.88
C SER A 101 -5.60 -12.10 11.71
N GLN A 102 -4.82 -11.10 11.35
CA GLN A 102 -3.64 -10.68 12.10
C GLN A 102 -4.01 -10.14 13.48
N LEU A 103 -5.04 -9.29 13.58
CA LEU A 103 -5.51 -8.78 14.87
C LEU A 103 -5.93 -9.90 15.81
N LEU A 104 -6.69 -10.88 15.31
CA LEU A 104 -7.14 -12.03 16.12
C LEU A 104 -5.96 -12.92 16.55
N PHE A 105 -5.01 -13.17 15.65
CA PHE A 105 -3.80 -13.92 15.94
C PHE A 105 -2.96 -13.23 17.02
N THR A 106 -2.59 -11.97 16.80
CA THR A 106 -1.71 -11.26 17.75
C THR A 106 -2.37 -10.97 19.09
N SER A 107 -3.66 -10.61 19.10
CA SER A 107 -4.40 -10.40 20.35
C SER A 107 -4.60 -11.71 21.13
N GLY A 108 -4.88 -12.81 20.43
CA GLY A 108 -5.03 -14.12 21.06
C GLY A 108 -3.71 -14.63 21.64
N THR A 109 -2.60 -14.52 20.90
CA THR A 109 -1.27 -14.88 21.41
C THR A 109 -0.85 -13.99 22.58
N ALA A 110 -1.15 -12.68 22.54
CA ALA A 110 -0.86 -11.74 23.60
C ALA A 110 -1.62 -12.07 24.89
N LEU A 111 -2.91 -12.38 24.79
CA LEU A 111 -3.72 -12.79 25.95
C LEU A 111 -3.16 -14.04 26.64
N ILE A 112 -2.80 -15.06 25.83
CA ILE A 112 -2.19 -16.28 26.36
C ILE A 112 -0.82 -15.99 26.99
N ALA A 113 0.01 -15.19 26.33
CA ALA A 113 1.32 -14.82 26.84
C ALA A 113 1.27 -14.00 28.13
N ILE A 114 0.30 -13.08 28.28
CA ILE A 114 0.08 -12.33 29.52
C ILE A 114 -0.31 -13.30 30.67
N PHE A 115 -1.18 -14.27 30.38
CA PHE A 115 -1.57 -15.26 31.37
C PHE A 115 -0.38 -16.18 31.76
N LEU A 116 0.45 -16.56 30.80
CA LEU A 116 1.63 -17.40 31.02
C LEU A 116 2.89 -16.60 31.35
N LEU A 117 2.81 -15.28 31.54
CA LEU A 117 3.96 -14.41 31.75
C LEU A 117 4.87 -14.88 32.90
N PRO A 118 4.35 -15.28 34.07
CA PRO A 118 5.21 -15.78 35.15
C PRO A 118 5.99 -17.03 34.75
N ALA A 119 5.38 -17.95 34.02
CA ALA A 119 6.04 -19.16 33.53
C ALA A 119 7.09 -18.84 32.47
N LEU A 120 6.78 -17.95 31.52
CA LEU A 120 7.70 -17.54 30.46
C LEU A 120 8.90 -16.77 31.01
N THR A 121 8.70 -15.93 32.03
CA THR A 121 9.79 -15.22 32.71
C THR A 121 10.66 -16.20 33.46
N TRP A 122 10.09 -17.17 34.17
CA TRP A 122 10.85 -18.24 34.82
C TRP A 122 11.69 -19.06 33.83
N VAL A 123 11.12 -19.43 32.70
CA VAL A 123 11.87 -20.16 31.66
C VAL A 123 13.09 -19.37 31.19
N VAL A 124 12.95 -18.05 30.98
CA VAL A 124 14.06 -17.23 30.49
C VAL A 124 15.09 -16.96 31.53
N LEU A 125 14.68 -16.55 32.73
CA LEU A 125 15.61 -16.10 33.78
C LEU A 125 16.24 -17.29 34.50
N ASP A 126 15.43 -18.26 34.92
CA ASP A 126 15.95 -19.35 35.77
C ASP A 126 16.42 -20.55 34.93
N LEU A 127 15.60 -21.03 33.95
CA LEU A 127 15.95 -22.22 33.17
C LEU A 127 17.11 -21.97 32.19
N PHE A 128 17.09 -20.81 31.51
CA PHE A 128 18.14 -20.40 30.57
C PHE A 128 19.22 -19.52 31.20
N SER A 129 19.08 -19.18 32.48
CA SER A 129 20.07 -18.40 33.29
C SER A 129 20.43 -17.04 32.68
N PHE A 130 19.41 -16.27 32.20
CA PHE A 130 19.57 -14.91 31.69
C PHE A 130 19.35 -13.83 32.74
N ASP A 131 19.41 -14.18 34.03
CA ASP A 131 19.28 -13.26 35.17
C ASP A 131 20.43 -12.21 35.21
N GLU A 132 21.64 -12.58 34.79
CA GLU A 132 22.78 -11.66 34.66
C GLU A 132 22.71 -10.77 33.39
N SER A 133 21.91 -11.13 32.40
CA SER A 133 21.82 -10.44 31.11
C SER A 133 20.37 -10.21 30.68
N LEU A 134 19.68 -9.36 31.44
CA LEU A 134 18.23 -9.10 31.22
C LEU A 134 17.87 -8.65 29.81
N VAL A 135 18.77 -7.90 29.14
CA VAL A 135 18.55 -7.42 27.77
C VAL A 135 18.50 -8.59 26.77
N LEU A 136 19.46 -9.53 26.88
CA LEU A 136 19.45 -10.75 26.07
C LEU A 136 18.32 -11.67 26.45
N GLY A 137 17.98 -11.76 27.73
CA GLY A 137 16.81 -12.48 28.23
C GLY A 137 15.52 -11.98 27.60
N LEU A 138 15.35 -10.65 27.48
CA LEU A 138 14.15 -10.07 26.85
C LEU A 138 14.09 -10.36 25.33
N ALA A 139 15.22 -10.39 24.66
CA ALA A 139 15.29 -10.81 23.25
C ALA A 139 14.93 -12.29 23.07
N LEU A 140 15.40 -13.16 23.97
CA LEU A 140 15.01 -14.58 24.01
C LEU A 140 13.51 -14.73 24.30
N PHE A 141 12.99 -14.00 25.30
CA PHE A 141 11.56 -13.96 25.61
C PHE A 141 10.72 -13.63 24.37
N HIS A 142 11.10 -12.56 23.64
CA HIS A 142 10.41 -12.16 22.41
C HIS A 142 10.42 -13.28 21.37
N THR A 143 11.53 -14.00 21.23
CA THR A 143 11.66 -15.13 20.31
C THR A 143 10.76 -16.30 20.72
N ILE A 144 10.81 -16.72 21.98
CA ILE A 144 9.98 -17.80 22.52
C ILE A 144 8.49 -17.49 22.39
N PHE A 145 8.11 -16.25 22.73
CA PHE A 145 6.74 -15.78 22.63
C PHE A 145 6.21 -15.87 21.19
N ASN A 146 6.98 -15.40 20.20
CA ASN A 146 6.55 -15.44 18.79
C ASN A 146 6.52 -16.87 18.25
N ILE A 147 7.54 -17.68 18.49
CA ILE A 147 7.55 -19.10 18.04
C ILE A 147 6.41 -19.87 18.70
N GLY A 148 6.20 -19.71 20.00
CA GLY A 148 5.10 -20.33 20.74
C GLY A 148 3.73 -19.92 20.17
N GLY A 149 3.54 -18.65 19.85
CA GLY A 149 2.34 -18.13 19.21
C GLY A 149 2.07 -18.78 17.85
N VAL A 150 3.09 -18.89 16.99
CA VAL A 150 2.97 -19.57 15.69
C VAL A 150 2.61 -21.04 15.87
N MET A 151 3.31 -21.76 16.72
CA MET A 151 3.04 -23.19 16.97
C MET A 151 1.62 -23.42 17.49
N LEU A 152 1.15 -22.56 18.38
CA LEU A 152 -0.19 -22.64 18.96
C LEU A 152 -1.29 -22.42 17.90
N TYR A 153 -1.13 -21.44 17.03
CA TYR A 153 -2.15 -21.07 16.04
C TYR A 153 -2.09 -21.91 14.76
N TYR A 154 -0.95 -22.49 14.43
CA TYR A 154 -0.76 -23.24 13.19
C TYR A 154 -1.90 -24.23 12.88
N PRO A 155 -2.33 -25.11 13.82
CA PRO A 155 -3.41 -26.07 13.55
C PRO A 155 -4.79 -25.41 13.40
N PHE A 156 -4.93 -24.15 13.82
CA PHE A 156 -6.21 -23.42 13.80
C PHE A 156 -6.33 -22.45 12.63
N ILE A 157 -5.27 -22.26 11.81
CA ILE A 157 -5.27 -21.34 10.67
C ILE A 157 -6.46 -21.59 9.73
N PRO A 158 -6.80 -22.82 9.30
CA PRO A 158 -7.94 -23.04 8.39
C PRO A 158 -9.28 -22.63 9.02
N LYS A 159 -9.45 -22.88 10.32
CA LYS A 159 -10.68 -22.48 11.04
C LYS A 159 -10.79 -20.98 11.20
N LEU A 160 -9.67 -20.31 11.47
CA LEU A 160 -9.61 -18.86 11.57
C LEU A 160 -9.95 -18.21 10.23
N ALA A 161 -9.31 -18.66 9.13
CA ALA A 161 -9.56 -18.19 7.78
C ALA A 161 -11.07 -18.32 7.43
N SER A 162 -11.66 -19.51 7.59
CA SER A 162 -13.06 -19.73 7.28
C SER A 162 -14.03 -18.88 8.13
N ARG A 163 -13.68 -18.53 9.38
CA ARG A 163 -14.48 -17.61 10.18
C ARG A 163 -14.38 -16.18 9.69
N VAL A 164 -13.17 -15.72 9.37
CA VAL A 164 -12.93 -14.37 8.89
C VAL A 164 -13.58 -14.16 7.52
N GLU A 165 -13.54 -15.13 6.63
CA GLU A 165 -14.28 -15.13 5.35
C GLU A 165 -15.78 -14.96 5.54
N LYS A 166 -16.37 -15.64 6.55
CA LYS A 166 -17.80 -15.48 6.89
C LYS A 166 -18.13 -14.11 7.47
N TRP A 167 -17.21 -13.49 8.22
CA TRP A 167 -17.43 -12.15 8.80
C TRP A 167 -17.24 -11.04 7.78
N ILE A 168 -16.34 -11.25 6.83
CA ILE A 168 -16.04 -10.29 5.76
C ILE A 168 -16.21 -11.03 4.43
N PRO A 169 -17.46 -11.31 4.04
CA PRO A 169 -17.72 -12.01 2.80
C PRO A 169 -17.30 -11.16 1.61
N GLU A 170 -16.84 -11.84 0.56
CA GLU A 170 -16.69 -11.21 -0.74
C GLU A 170 -18.07 -10.70 -1.20
N LYS A 171 -18.10 -9.44 -1.65
CA LYS A 171 -19.31 -8.96 -2.32
C LYS A 171 -19.39 -9.68 -3.66
N THR A 172 -20.35 -10.61 -3.79
CA THR A 172 -20.57 -11.48 -4.95
C THR A 172 -21.00 -10.74 -6.22
N VAL A 173 -21.13 -9.42 -6.21
CA VAL A 173 -21.38 -8.66 -7.42
C VAL A 173 -20.05 -8.50 -8.17
N SER A 174 -19.84 -9.36 -9.16
CA SER A 174 -18.73 -9.21 -10.11
C SER A 174 -18.83 -7.86 -10.81
N LEU A 175 -17.72 -7.14 -10.89
CA LEU A 175 -17.62 -5.90 -11.65
C LEU A 175 -17.27 -6.19 -13.11
N SER A 176 -16.70 -7.35 -13.36
CA SER A 176 -16.30 -7.80 -14.68
C SER A 176 -17.52 -8.20 -15.53
N SER A 177 -17.44 -7.92 -16.82
CA SER A 177 -18.52 -8.16 -17.77
C SER A 177 -18.23 -9.32 -18.73
N TYR A 178 -17.01 -9.45 -19.20
CA TYR A 178 -16.61 -10.44 -20.21
C TYR A 178 -15.98 -11.69 -19.59
N ILE A 179 -15.06 -11.53 -18.66
CA ILE A 179 -14.39 -12.66 -17.99
C ILE A 179 -15.35 -13.44 -17.08
N HIS A 180 -16.39 -12.78 -16.56
CA HIS A 180 -17.39 -13.43 -15.70
C HIS A 180 -18.25 -14.47 -16.45
N ILE A 181 -18.50 -14.27 -17.73
CA ILE A 181 -19.38 -15.14 -18.55
C ILE A 181 -18.59 -16.10 -19.44
N THR A 182 -17.26 -15.98 -19.52
CA THR A 182 -16.42 -16.78 -20.41
C THR A 182 -15.69 -17.85 -19.62
N ASP A 183 -15.87 -19.13 -20.01
CA ASP A 183 -15.15 -20.26 -19.39
C ASP A 183 -13.64 -20.16 -19.73
N PRO A 184 -12.75 -20.04 -18.74
CA PRO A 184 -11.32 -19.96 -18.98
C PRO A 184 -10.70 -21.22 -19.61
N LYS A 185 -11.43 -22.34 -19.62
CA LYS A 185 -11.00 -23.58 -20.30
C LYS A 185 -10.99 -23.44 -21.83
N ILE A 186 -11.76 -22.50 -22.38
CA ILE A 186 -11.76 -22.19 -23.82
C ILE A 186 -10.75 -21.05 -24.04
N VAL A 187 -9.48 -21.42 -24.22
CA VAL A 187 -8.34 -20.48 -24.22
C VAL A 187 -8.54 -19.30 -25.18
N GLU A 188 -8.92 -19.55 -26.43
CA GLU A 188 -9.10 -18.51 -27.45
C GLU A 188 -10.17 -17.49 -27.03
N ALA A 189 -11.33 -17.98 -26.59
CA ALA A 189 -12.41 -17.12 -26.08
C ALA A 189 -11.97 -16.39 -24.81
N GLY A 190 -11.20 -17.07 -23.94
CA GLY A 190 -10.66 -16.51 -22.70
C GLY A 190 -9.71 -15.34 -22.95
N VAL A 191 -8.81 -15.46 -23.93
CA VAL A 191 -7.87 -14.36 -24.30
C VAL A 191 -8.62 -13.14 -24.83
N VAL A 192 -9.63 -13.36 -25.68
CA VAL A 192 -10.47 -12.28 -26.20
C VAL A 192 -11.27 -11.60 -25.09
N ALA A 193 -11.89 -12.38 -24.19
CA ALA A 193 -12.60 -11.85 -23.04
C ALA A 193 -11.67 -11.06 -22.11
N PHE A 194 -10.46 -11.56 -21.87
CA PHE A 194 -9.43 -10.91 -21.07
C PHE A 194 -9.02 -9.56 -21.66
N LYS A 195 -8.78 -9.47 -22.98
CA LYS A 195 -8.49 -8.22 -23.68
C LYS A 195 -9.63 -7.21 -23.54
N LYS A 196 -10.87 -7.64 -23.80
CA LYS A 196 -12.07 -6.79 -23.66
C LYS A 196 -12.23 -6.26 -22.24
N GLU A 197 -11.99 -7.09 -21.24
CA GLU A 197 -12.08 -6.70 -19.84
C GLU A 197 -11.04 -5.63 -19.46
N ILE A 198 -9.83 -5.70 -20.02
CA ILE A 198 -8.79 -4.68 -19.80
C ILE A 198 -9.14 -3.36 -20.48
N VAL A 199 -9.84 -3.39 -21.63
CA VAL A 199 -10.40 -2.17 -22.24
C VAL A 199 -11.47 -1.56 -21.32
N CYS A 200 -12.35 -2.36 -20.72
CA CYS A 200 -13.27 -1.86 -19.69
C CYS A 200 -12.52 -1.27 -18.50
N GLN A 201 -11.43 -1.88 -18.05
CA GLN A 201 -10.60 -1.34 -16.99
C GLN A 201 -10.03 0.04 -17.36
N LEU A 202 -9.59 0.24 -18.60
CA LEU A 202 -9.18 1.56 -19.08
C LEU A 202 -10.33 2.56 -18.93
N GLN A 203 -11.52 2.25 -19.44
CA GLN A 203 -12.69 3.14 -19.38
C GLN A 203 -13.08 3.48 -17.93
N TYR A 204 -13.09 2.48 -17.04
CA TYR A 204 -13.38 2.70 -15.61
C TYR A 204 -12.30 3.52 -14.90
N THR A 205 -11.04 3.37 -15.31
CA THR A 205 -9.93 4.21 -14.82
C THR A 205 -10.14 5.67 -15.26
N LEU A 206 -10.55 5.90 -16.49
CA LEU A 206 -10.88 7.26 -16.98
C LEU A 206 -12.08 7.86 -16.24
N ASP A 207 -13.14 7.08 -15.99
CA ASP A 207 -14.29 7.50 -15.18
C ASP A 207 -13.88 7.89 -13.76
N PHE A 208 -12.95 7.13 -13.16
CA PHE A 208 -12.42 7.43 -11.84
C PHE A 208 -11.61 8.74 -11.80
N LEU A 209 -10.86 9.05 -12.86
CA LEU A 209 -10.02 10.24 -12.93
C LEU A 209 -10.81 11.54 -13.19
N GLN A 210 -11.92 11.47 -13.92
CA GLN A 210 -12.70 12.66 -14.29
C GLN A 210 -13.07 13.56 -13.11
N PRO A 211 -13.65 13.06 -12.00
CA PRO A 211 -14.00 13.90 -10.86
C PRO A 211 -12.79 14.44 -10.10
N ILE A 212 -11.67 13.71 -10.05
CA ILE A 212 -10.44 14.15 -9.38
C ILE A 212 -9.91 15.44 -10.02
N PHE A 213 -9.95 15.52 -11.35
CA PHE A 213 -9.47 16.69 -12.11
C PHE A 213 -10.58 17.66 -12.51
N LYS A 214 -11.81 17.49 -12.01
CA LYS A 214 -12.98 18.32 -12.34
C LYS A 214 -13.19 18.45 -13.87
N LEU A 215 -13.11 17.31 -14.57
CA LEU A 215 -13.23 17.21 -16.04
C LEU A 215 -14.60 16.70 -16.51
N GLY A 216 -15.64 16.96 -15.74
CA GLY A 216 -17.00 16.52 -16.01
C GLY A 216 -17.48 15.39 -15.11
N LEU A 217 -18.68 14.90 -15.39
CA LEU A 217 -19.25 13.77 -14.67
C LEU A 217 -18.85 12.46 -15.35
N PRO A 218 -18.44 11.45 -14.58
CA PRO A 218 -18.10 10.15 -15.12
C PRO A 218 -19.35 9.40 -15.62
N SER A 219 -19.19 8.55 -16.59
CA SER A 219 -20.26 7.66 -17.07
C SER A 219 -20.70 6.69 -15.99
N ARG A 220 -19.76 6.28 -15.14
CA ARG A 220 -19.97 5.40 -13.99
C ARG A 220 -19.16 5.87 -12.80
N LYS A 221 -19.75 5.86 -11.60
CA LYS A 221 -19.00 6.18 -10.38
C LYS A 221 -18.20 4.97 -9.93
N PHE A 222 -16.89 5.09 -9.99
CA PHE A 222 -15.96 4.14 -9.42
C PHE A 222 -15.20 4.79 -8.26
N SER A 223 -15.09 4.07 -7.15
CA SER A 223 -14.11 4.38 -6.10
C SER A 223 -12.78 3.72 -6.41
N TYR A 224 -11.71 4.15 -5.74
CA TYR A 224 -10.42 3.49 -5.87
C TYR A 224 -10.49 2.01 -5.45
N SER A 225 -11.25 1.69 -4.40
CA SER A 225 -11.47 0.31 -3.96
C SER A 225 -12.26 -0.55 -4.96
N ASP A 226 -13.11 0.05 -5.79
CA ASP A 226 -13.79 -0.68 -6.88
C ASP A 226 -12.80 -1.02 -7.99
N LEU A 227 -11.88 -0.12 -8.33
CA LEU A 227 -10.80 -0.40 -9.29
C LEU A 227 -9.83 -1.48 -8.77
N GLU A 228 -9.47 -1.45 -7.48
CA GLU A 228 -8.64 -2.51 -6.86
C GLU A 228 -9.33 -3.88 -6.96
N ARG A 229 -10.63 -3.94 -6.64
CA ARG A 229 -11.41 -5.17 -6.74
C ARG A 229 -11.51 -5.66 -8.18
N TYR A 230 -11.79 -4.76 -9.12
CA TYR A 230 -11.86 -5.06 -10.53
C TYR A 230 -10.55 -5.62 -11.08
N HIS A 231 -9.43 -4.98 -10.71
CA HIS A 231 -8.10 -5.49 -11.06
C HIS A 231 -7.81 -6.87 -10.45
N ALA A 232 -8.29 -7.12 -9.22
CA ALA A 232 -8.15 -8.43 -8.59
C ALA A 232 -8.93 -9.53 -9.34
N GLU A 233 -10.17 -9.24 -9.82
CA GLU A 233 -10.95 -10.17 -10.65
C GLU A 233 -10.21 -10.49 -11.98
N ILE A 234 -9.64 -9.47 -12.63
CA ILE A 234 -8.83 -9.62 -13.85
C ILE A 234 -7.60 -10.52 -13.57
N PHE A 235 -6.90 -10.29 -12.44
CA PHE A 235 -5.73 -11.06 -12.09
C PHE A 235 -6.09 -12.54 -11.76
N GLU A 236 -7.19 -12.78 -11.05
CA GLU A 236 -7.67 -14.13 -10.76
C GLU A 236 -8.00 -14.88 -12.04
N TYR A 237 -8.71 -14.24 -12.98
CA TYR A 237 -9.00 -14.84 -14.28
C TYR A 237 -7.73 -15.17 -15.07
N TYR A 238 -6.75 -14.25 -15.09
CA TYR A 238 -5.45 -14.50 -15.69
C TYR A 238 -4.77 -15.75 -15.10
N THR A 239 -4.78 -15.91 -13.77
CA THR A 239 -4.15 -17.09 -13.12
C THR A 239 -4.86 -18.39 -13.48
N THR A 240 -6.17 -18.34 -13.69
CA THR A 240 -6.97 -19.50 -14.10
C THR A 240 -6.78 -19.83 -15.58
N LEU A 241 -6.63 -18.81 -16.42
CA LEU A 241 -6.42 -18.97 -17.87
C LEU A 241 -5.00 -19.45 -18.19
N ARG A 242 -4.01 -19.06 -17.37
CA ARG A 242 -2.61 -19.44 -17.55
C ARG A 242 -2.37 -20.86 -17.07
N THR A 243 -2.34 -21.81 -18.02
CA THR A 243 -1.98 -23.22 -17.78
C THR A 243 -0.65 -23.57 -18.42
N ASP A 244 -0.04 -24.68 -18.00
CA ASP A 244 1.27 -25.15 -18.55
C ASP A 244 1.17 -25.66 -19.99
N ASP A 245 -0.04 -25.93 -20.49
CA ASP A 245 -0.29 -26.45 -21.82
C ASP A 245 -0.42 -25.37 -22.91
N LEU A 246 -0.31 -24.07 -22.53
CA LEU A 246 -0.41 -22.97 -23.48
C LEU A 246 0.86 -22.82 -24.33
N ASP A 247 0.67 -22.50 -25.61
CA ASP A 247 1.78 -22.12 -26.47
C ASP A 247 2.43 -20.78 -26.06
N GLN A 248 3.70 -20.60 -26.39
CA GLN A 248 4.48 -19.43 -25.97
C GLN A 248 3.92 -18.11 -26.54
N SER A 249 3.28 -18.11 -27.69
CA SER A 249 2.66 -16.92 -28.28
C SER A 249 1.49 -16.45 -27.42
N THR A 250 0.60 -17.38 -27.03
CA THR A 250 -0.54 -17.10 -26.14
C THR A 250 -0.10 -16.63 -24.76
N LEU A 251 0.92 -17.26 -24.18
CA LEU A 251 1.51 -16.83 -22.91
C LEU A 251 2.04 -15.39 -22.99
N ASN A 252 2.77 -15.05 -24.05
CA ASN A 252 3.30 -13.71 -24.26
C ASN A 252 2.17 -12.67 -24.42
N LYS A 253 1.08 -13.01 -25.11
CA LYS A 253 -0.12 -12.15 -25.25
C LYS A 253 -0.76 -11.89 -23.87
N LEU A 254 -0.98 -12.94 -23.08
CA LEU A 254 -1.55 -12.84 -21.74
C LEU A 254 -0.68 -12.00 -20.81
N ASP A 255 0.62 -12.23 -20.80
CA ASP A 255 1.58 -11.47 -19.98
C ASP A 255 1.64 -10.00 -20.39
N LYS A 256 1.53 -9.70 -21.70
CA LYS A 256 1.47 -8.34 -22.23
C LYS A 256 0.20 -7.62 -21.78
N LEU A 257 -0.95 -8.28 -21.89
CA LEU A 257 -2.24 -7.75 -21.43
C LEU A 257 -2.27 -7.53 -19.92
N LEU A 258 -1.73 -8.47 -19.13
CA LEU A 258 -1.62 -8.29 -17.68
C LEU A 258 -0.74 -7.09 -17.31
N ARG A 259 0.36 -6.84 -18.05
CA ARG A 259 1.19 -5.63 -17.85
C ARG A 259 0.40 -4.36 -18.10
N VAL A 260 -0.50 -4.35 -19.09
CA VAL A 260 -1.41 -3.23 -19.32
C VAL A 260 -2.31 -3.01 -18.12
N SER A 261 -3.01 -4.06 -17.66
CA SER A 261 -3.90 -3.99 -16.50
C SER A 261 -3.20 -3.42 -15.26
N ARG A 262 -1.98 -3.90 -14.98
CA ARG A 262 -1.14 -3.36 -13.87
C ARG A 262 -0.76 -1.90 -14.08
N SER A 263 -0.44 -1.50 -15.31
CA SER A 263 -0.06 -0.12 -15.63
C SER A 263 -1.23 0.83 -15.42
N LEU A 264 -2.45 0.44 -15.81
CA LEU A 264 -3.68 1.21 -15.57
C LEU A 264 -3.96 1.36 -14.07
N MET A 265 -3.83 0.28 -13.31
CA MET A 265 -4.04 0.31 -11.86
C MET A 265 -3.00 1.19 -11.14
N ASN A 266 -1.71 1.08 -11.52
CA ASN A 266 -0.65 1.90 -10.96
C ASN A 266 -0.85 3.38 -11.29
N SER A 267 -1.26 3.70 -12.52
CA SER A 267 -1.61 5.07 -12.91
C SER A 267 -2.74 5.62 -12.05
N ALA A 268 -3.83 4.88 -11.88
CA ALA A 268 -4.94 5.27 -11.01
C ALA A 268 -4.49 5.51 -9.57
N LYS A 269 -3.62 4.64 -9.03
CA LYS A 269 -3.06 4.74 -7.69
C LYS A 269 -2.28 6.04 -7.52
N TYR A 270 -1.32 6.31 -8.38
CA TYR A 270 -0.47 7.49 -8.28
C TYR A 270 -1.27 8.79 -8.39
N LEU A 271 -2.26 8.84 -9.29
CA LEU A 271 -3.12 10.02 -9.43
C LEU A 271 -4.09 10.17 -8.25
N PHE A 272 -4.51 9.07 -7.65
CA PHE A 272 -5.32 9.10 -6.42
C PHE A 272 -4.51 9.59 -5.21
N GLU A 273 -3.27 9.11 -5.07
CA GLU A 273 -2.36 9.55 -4.00
C GLU A 273 -1.98 11.04 -4.14
N ALA A 274 -1.82 11.52 -5.37
CA ALA A 274 -1.49 12.93 -5.65
C ALA A 274 -2.69 13.90 -5.59
N LYS A 275 -3.87 13.41 -5.25
CA LYS A 275 -5.10 14.22 -5.30
C LYS A 275 -5.08 15.38 -4.31
N ASP A 276 -4.54 15.19 -3.11
CA ASP A 276 -4.51 16.20 -2.07
C ASP A 276 -3.49 17.30 -2.42
N GLU A 277 -2.34 16.93 -3.01
CA GLU A 277 -1.36 17.85 -3.56
C GLU A 277 -1.92 18.68 -4.73
N LEU A 278 -2.78 18.08 -5.56
CA LEU A 278 -3.48 18.81 -6.62
C LEU A 278 -4.48 19.84 -6.08
N LEU A 279 -5.15 19.54 -4.97
CA LEU A 279 -6.06 20.49 -4.31
C LEU A 279 -5.28 21.67 -3.71
N VAL A 280 -4.11 21.40 -3.12
CA VAL A 280 -3.22 22.46 -2.64
C VAL A 280 -2.78 23.34 -3.81
N LEU A 281 -2.31 22.75 -4.91
CA LEU A 281 -1.87 23.47 -6.10
C LEU A 281 -2.99 24.33 -6.73
N GLU A 282 -4.22 23.84 -6.71
CA GLU A 282 -5.40 24.58 -7.20
C GLU A 282 -5.74 25.79 -6.31
N SER A 283 -5.55 25.67 -5.00
CA SER A 283 -5.91 26.71 -4.03
C SER A 283 -4.88 27.85 -3.92
N GLU A 284 -3.64 27.59 -4.34
CA GLU A 284 -2.56 28.60 -4.31
C GLU A 284 -2.79 29.72 -5.30
N ALA A 285 -2.64 30.98 -4.84
CA ALA A 285 -2.88 32.16 -5.66
C ALA A 285 -1.69 32.55 -6.55
N GLU A 286 -0.51 31.98 -6.32
CA GLU A 286 0.69 32.30 -7.09
C GLU A 286 0.56 31.87 -8.56
N GLU A 287 1.00 32.73 -9.45
CA GLU A 287 0.89 32.54 -10.91
C GLU A 287 1.51 31.23 -11.38
N ILE A 288 2.64 30.82 -10.79
CA ILE A 288 3.34 29.59 -11.18
C ILE A 288 2.54 28.35 -10.78
N HIS A 289 1.90 28.33 -9.61
CA HIS A 289 1.05 27.24 -9.16
C HIS A 289 -0.18 27.10 -10.05
N GLN A 290 -0.81 28.22 -10.38
CA GLN A 290 -1.96 28.25 -11.28
C GLN A 290 -1.61 27.83 -12.71
N LYS A 291 -0.40 28.19 -13.19
CA LYS A 291 0.09 27.74 -14.50
C LYS A 291 0.40 26.25 -14.49
N ALA A 292 1.03 25.77 -13.42
CA ALA A 292 1.32 24.35 -13.22
C ALA A 292 0.04 23.50 -13.18
N TYR A 293 -0.96 23.92 -12.39
CA TYR A 293 -2.27 23.26 -12.31
C TYR A 293 -2.97 23.18 -13.65
N ARG A 294 -3.03 24.29 -14.40
CA ARG A 294 -3.65 24.34 -15.73
C ARG A 294 -2.97 23.39 -16.72
N LYS A 295 -1.64 23.30 -16.72
CA LYS A 295 -0.90 22.36 -17.57
C LYS A 295 -1.20 20.90 -17.22
N ILE A 296 -1.18 20.55 -15.93
CA ILE A 296 -1.54 19.20 -15.47
C ILE A 296 -2.96 18.84 -15.92
N LYS A 297 -3.91 19.75 -15.67
CA LYS A 297 -5.32 19.54 -16.02
C LYS A 297 -5.53 19.36 -17.53
N ALA A 298 -4.85 20.14 -18.36
CA ALA A 298 -4.90 20.02 -19.83
C ALA A 298 -4.37 18.66 -20.29
N ARG A 299 -3.24 18.21 -19.74
CA ARG A 299 -2.64 16.90 -20.02
C ARG A 299 -3.57 15.75 -19.68
N ILE A 300 -4.18 15.76 -18.50
CA ILE A 300 -5.14 14.74 -18.09
C ILE A 300 -6.42 14.81 -18.95
N SER A 301 -6.87 16.00 -19.34
CA SER A 301 -8.02 16.16 -20.23
C SER A 301 -7.76 15.51 -21.60
N ALA A 302 -6.59 15.74 -22.19
CA ALA A 302 -6.19 15.11 -23.44
C ALA A 302 -6.08 13.58 -23.30
N LEU A 303 -5.49 13.10 -22.18
CA LEU A 303 -5.42 11.68 -21.86
C LEU A 303 -6.79 11.01 -21.82
N ILE A 304 -7.76 11.63 -21.14
CA ILE A 304 -9.13 11.12 -21.04
C ILE A 304 -9.79 11.13 -22.42
N THR A 305 -9.66 12.23 -23.16
CA THR A 305 -10.28 12.36 -24.49
C THR A 305 -9.77 11.33 -25.48
N THR A 306 -8.45 11.10 -25.51
CA THR A 306 -7.84 10.09 -26.38
C THR A 306 -8.17 8.68 -25.90
N GLY A 307 -8.12 8.43 -24.57
CA GLY A 307 -8.43 7.13 -24.01
C GLY A 307 -9.87 6.68 -24.23
N ARG A 308 -10.83 7.62 -24.34
CA ARG A 308 -12.22 7.31 -24.68
C ARG A 308 -12.39 6.78 -26.13
N LYS A 309 -11.44 7.05 -27.01
CA LYS A 309 -11.44 6.49 -28.38
C LYS A 309 -11.05 5.00 -28.40
N VAL A 310 -10.38 4.52 -27.37
CA VAL A 310 -10.00 3.10 -27.24
C VAL A 310 -11.17 2.36 -26.60
N ASP A 311 -12.11 1.90 -27.38
CA ASP A 311 -13.28 1.17 -26.93
C ASP A 311 -13.36 -0.21 -27.62
N ILE A 312 -14.19 -1.09 -27.08
CA ILE A 312 -14.37 -2.47 -27.57
C ILE A 312 -14.85 -2.48 -29.02
N ASP A 313 -15.77 -1.57 -29.37
CA ASP A 313 -16.35 -1.46 -30.71
C ASP A 313 -15.35 -0.89 -31.73
N THR A 314 -14.31 -0.20 -31.29
CA THR A 314 -13.31 0.44 -32.14
C THR A 314 -12.05 -0.39 -32.33
N LEU A 315 -11.85 -1.45 -31.53
CA LEU A 315 -10.65 -2.31 -31.61
C LEU A 315 -10.48 -2.97 -32.99
N ASP A 316 -11.59 -3.21 -33.69
CA ASP A 316 -11.59 -3.91 -35.00
C ASP A 316 -11.72 -2.97 -36.20
N SER A 317 -12.11 -1.68 -36.04
CA SER A 317 -12.61 -0.86 -37.15
C SER A 317 -11.86 0.45 -37.45
N SER A 318 -10.98 0.98 -36.58
CA SER A 318 -10.38 2.33 -36.72
C SER A 318 -8.92 2.41 -36.33
N GLU A 319 -8.12 1.41 -36.64
CA GLU A 319 -6.75 1.26 -36.12
C GLU A 319 -5.82 2.46 -36.40
N ILE A 320 -5.87 3.07 -37.60
CA ILE A 320 -4.91 4.10 -37.99
C ILE A 320 -5.16 5.42 -37.28
N GLU A 321 -6.42 5.83 -37.18
CA GLU A 321 -6.80 7.11 -36.54
C GLU A 321 -6.55 7.07 -35.01
N ILE A 322 -6.87 5.95 -34.38
CA ILE A 322 -6.64 5.76 -32.94
C ILE A 322 -5.15 5.72 -32.63
N LYS A 323 -4.36 5.01 -33.44
CA LYS A 323 -2.89 4.95 -33.29
C LYS A 323 -2.26 6.33 -33.43
N SER A 324 -2.68 7.12 -34.45
CA SER A 324 -2.20 8.49 -34.64
C SER A 324 -2.52 9.36 -33.42
N ALA A 325 -3.75 9.29 -32.91
CA ALA A 325 -4.15 10.05 -31.73
C ALA A 325 -3.40 9.67 -30.45
N ILE A 326 -3.06 8.38 -30.30
CA ILE A 326 -2.24 7.90 -29.15
C ILE A 326 -0.79 8.39 -29.28
N GLU A 327 -0.23 8.40 -30.49
CA GLU A 327 1.13 8.89 -30.74
C GLU A 327 1.21 10.40 -30.51
N GLU A 328 0.25 11.17 -31.02
CA GLU A 328 0.14 12.61 -30.75
C GLU A 328 0.04 12.90 -29.25
N LEU A 329 -0.74 12.10 -28.50
CA LEU A 329 -0.84 12.20 -27.05
C LEU A 329 0.51 11.92 -26.39
N HIS A 330 1.23 10.89 -26.85
CA HIS A 330 2.56 10.56 -26.34
C HIS A 330 3.54 11.72 -26.50
N GLU A 331 3.64 12.26 -27.72
CA GLU A 331 4.51 13.40 -28.04
C GLU A 331 4.14 14.63 -27.20
N MET A 332 2.84 14.89 -27.03
CA MET A 332 2.35 15.98 -26.18
C MET A 332 2.78 15.80 -24.72
N VAL A 333 2.63 14.60 -24.14
CA VAL A 333 3.03 14.30 -22.76
C VAL A 333 4.53 14.54 -22.55
N GLU A 334 5.35 14.12 -23.50
CA GLU A 334 6.81 14.31 -23.44
C GLU A 334 7.22 15.78 -23.63
N ALA A 335 6.56 16.50 -24.51
CA ALA A 335 6.82 17.92 -24.75
C ALA A 335 6.44 18.78 -23.53
N GLU A 336 5.25 18.51 -22.98
CA GLU A 336 4.77 19.24 -21.80
C GLU A 336 5.58 18.95 -20.53
N ASP A 337 6.11 17.72 -20.38
CA ASP A 337 7.01 17.38 -19.28
C ASP A 337 8.28 18.25 -19.32
N LYS A 338 8.91 18.36 -20.50
CA LYS A 338 10.09 19.21 -20.71
C LYS A 338 9.78 20.67 -20.44
N GLU A 339 8.66 21.19 -20.94
CA GLU A 339 8.25 22.58 -20.74
C GLU A 339 7.96 22.86 -19.24
N TYR A 340 7.35 21.92 -18.55
CA TYR A 340 7.07 22.03 -17.11
C TYR A 340 8.36 22.10 -16.30
N ILE A 341 9.33 21.22 -16.59
CA ILE A 341 10.64 21.21 -15.95
C ILE A 341 11.37 22.54 -16.21
N TRP A 342 11.33 23.04 -17.46
CA TRP A 342 11.93 24.32 -17.80
C TRP A 342 11.27 25.49 -17.02
N MET A 343 9.95 25.50 -16.92
CA MET A 343 9.19 26.50 -16.14
C MET A 343 9.63 26.49 -14.67
N CYS A 344 9.74 25.31 -14.04
CA CYS A 344 10.20 25.17 -12.67
C CYS A 344 11.67 25.62 -12.51
N SER A 345 12.54 25.29 -13.45
CA SER A 345 13.96 25.68 -13.44
C SER A 345 14.13 27.19 -13.56
N ALA A 346 13.33 27.84 -14.41
CA ALA A 346 13.33 29.30 -14.54
C ALA A 346 12.84 30.02 -13.25
N ALA A 347 11.95 29.37 -12.48
CA ALA A 347 11.47 29.89 -11.22
C ALA A 347 12.54 29.90 -10.11
N VAL A 348 13.46 28.95 -10.12
CA VAL A 348 14.59 28.88 -9.15
C VAL A 348 15.45 30.15 -9.17
N SER A 349 15.52 30.82 -10.31
CA SER A 349 16.31 32.06 -10.49
C SER A 349 15.63 33.31 -9.89
N ARG A 350 14.39 33.19 -9.39
CA ARG A 350 13.65 34.31 -8.78
C ARG A 350 13.96 34.36 -7.28
N PRO A 351 14.33 35.55 -6.73
CA PRO A 351 14.69 35.68 -5.31
C PRO A 351 13.55 35.33 -4.34
N ASP A 352 12.32 35.52 -4.80
CA ASP A 352 11.10 35.41 -3.97
C ASP A 352 10.56 33.95 -3.91
N PHE A 353 11.17 33.00 -4.66
CA PHE A 353 10.65 31.65 -4.78
C PHE A 353 11.43 30.66 -3.89
N LYS A 354 10.73 29.94 -3.03
CA LYS A 354 11.36 28.95 -2.13
C LYS A 354 11.76 27.69 -2.88
N LYS A 355 12.99 27.20 -2.66
CA LYS A 355 13.49 25.95 -3.28
C LYS A 355 12.62 24.74 -2.96
N THR A 356 11.96 24.71 -1.80
CA THR A 356 11.04 23.63 -1.39
C THR A 356 9.80 23.57 -2.29
N GLU A 357 9.29 24.70 -2.74
CA GLU A 357 8.14 24.80 -3.65
C GLU A 357 8.46 24.25 -5.04
N VAL A 358 9.65 24.57 -5.55
CA VAL A 358 10.12 24.00 -6.84
C VAL A 358 10.24 22.47 -6.75
N THR A 359 10.78 21.96 -5.65
CA THR A 359 10.89 20.51 -5.43
C THR A 359 9.51 19.86 -5.41
N PHE A 360 8.54 20.45 -4.72
CA PHE A 360 7.16 19.99 -4.70
C PHE A 360 6.55 19.93 -6.12
N LEU A 361 6.68 21.01 -6.90
CA LEU A 361 6.17 21.07 -8.27
C LEU A 361 6.80 20.02 -9.18
N LEU A 362 8.12 19.83 -9.07
CA LEU A 362 8.84 18.81 -9.87
C LEU A 362 8.43 17.37 -9.46
N MET A 363 8.27 17.10 -8.17
CA MET A 363 7.80 15.80 -7.69
C MET A 363 6.39 15.51 -8.18
N LEU A 364 5.48 16.47 -8.08
CA LEU A 364 4.10 16.32 -8.55
C LEU A 364 4.07 16.10 -10.07
N ASN A 365 4.80 16.89 -10.86
CA ASN A 365 4.91 16.69 -12.30
C ASN A 365 5.42 15.29 -12.65
N ARG A 366 6.44 14.81 -11.93
CA ARG A 366 6.99 13.45 -12.15
C ARG A 366 5.92 12.38 -11.96
N VAL A 367 5.13 12.45 -10.89
CA VAL A 367 4.05 11.51 -10.61
C VAL A 367 2.99 11.54 -11.72
N ILE A 368 2.55 12.74 -12.11
CA ILE A 368 1.55 12.93 -13.17
C ILE A 368 2.06 12.43 -14.52
N THR A 369 3.28 12.81 -14.91
CA THR A 369 3.88 12.37 -16.19
C THR A 369 4.05 10.86 -16.24
N GLN A 370 4.54 10.24 -15.15
CA GLN A 370 4.68 8.79 -15.08
C GLN A 370 3.32 8.08 -15.22
N SER A 371 2.28 8.60 -14.58
CA SER A 371 0.92 8.07 -14.70
C SER A 371 0.39 8.19 -16.14
N CYS A 372 0.63 9.32 -16.81
CA CYS A 372 0.25 9.50 -18.21
C CYS A 372 0.99 8.50 -19.12
N ARG A 373 2.30 8.32 -18.93
CA ARG A 373 3.10 7.34 -19.68
C ARG A 373 2.58 5.91 -19.51
N MET A 374 2.18 5.52 -18.31
CA MET A 374 1.60 4.21 -18.04
C MET A 374 0.27 4.01 -18.78
N MET A 375 -0.58 5.02 -18.83
CA MET A 375 -1.84 4.94 -19.57
C MET A 375 -1.64 4.94 -21.07
N VAL A 376 -0.73 5.78 -21.60
CA VAL A 376 -0.36 5.78 -23.02
C VAL A 376 0.18 4.41 -23.45
N PHE A 377 1.06 3.81 -22.63
CA PHE A 377 1.53 2.44 -22.85
C PHE A 377 0.36 1.45 -22.94
N GLY A 378 -0.61 1.55 -22.02
CA GLY A 378 -1.80 0.70 -22.04
C GLY A 378 -2.63 0.87 -23.29
N MET A 379 -2.94 2.11 -23.68
CA MET A 379 -3.70 2.44 -24.89
C MET A 379 -3.00 1.94 -26.15
N ARG A 380 -1.69 2.18 -26.28
CA ARG A 380 -0.87 1.73 -27.41
C ARG A 380 -0.93 0.21 -27.55
N THR A 381 -0.71 -0.51 -26.44
CA THR A 381 -0.72 -1.98 -26.43
C THR A 381 -2.09 -2.56 -26.77
N LEU A 382 -3.18 -1.96 -26.28
CA LEU A 382 -4.55 -2.41 -26.59
C LEU A 382 -4.94 -2.17 -28.05
N SER A 383 -4.37 -1.14 -28.67
CA SER A 383 -4.63 -0.76 -30.09
C SER A 383 -3.68 -1.42 -31.09
N GLU A 384 -2.78 -2.31 -30.63
CA GLU A 384 -1.95 -3.11 -31.55
C GLU A 384 -2.82 -4.21 -32.22
N PRO A 385 -2.61 -4.43 -33.55
CA PRO A 385 -3.29 -5.52 -34.23
C PRO A 385 -2.91 -6.86 -33.62
N GLU A 386 -3.81 -7.80 -33.65
CA GLU A 386 -3.50 -9.17 -33.29
C GLU A 386 -2.55 -9.73 -34.36
N GLU A 387 -1.32 -10.09 -33.96
CA GLU A 387 -0.42 -10.86 -34.81
C GLU A 387 -1.14 -12.17 -35.18
N LYS A 388 -1.41 -12.34 -36.47
CA LYS A 388 -2.07 -13.51 -37.07
C LYS A 388 -1.19 -14.75 -36.95
#